data_ffd175f895a5af2fc382936ce47297ac
#
_entry.id   ffd175f895a5af2fc382936ce47297ac
#
_cell.length_a   1.000
_cell.length_b   1.000
_cell.length_c   1.000
_cell.angle_alpha   90.00
_cell.angle_beta   90.00
_cell.angle_gamma   90.00
#
_symmetry.space_group_name_H-M   'P 1'
#
loop_
_entity.id
_entity.type
_entity.pdbx_description
1 polymer ?
#
loop_
_entity_poly.entity_id
_entity_poly.type
_entity_poly.pdbx_seq_one_letter_code
_entity_poly.pdbx_strand_id
1 'polypeptide(L)'
;MKFKFHNHFKKAYLKLPKRIKEAVNNRLLLFEELPFEFSLKNHALTGKYKNYRSINITGDYRAIYKVVVEDEVIFVKIGTHSELYG
;
A
#
# COMPACT_ATOMS: atom_id res chain seq x y z
N MET A 1 -12.80 4.25 -3.32
CA MET A 1 -11.72 3.64 -4.11
C MET A 1 -11.75 2.13 -3.94
N LYS A 2 -11.96 1.39 -5.02
CA LYS A 2 -11.95 -0.07 -4.99
C LYS A 2 -10.51 -0.57 -5.14
N PHE A 3 -10.20 -1.70 -4.51
CA PHE A 3 -8.86 -2.26 -4.63
C PHE A 3 -8.88 -3.78 -4.69
N LYS A 4 -7.85 -4.30 -5.34
CA LYS A 4 -7.55 -5.72 -5.43
C LYS A 4 -6.11 -5.92 -4.96
N PHE A 5 -5.71 -7.18 -4.79
CA PHE A 5 -4.36 -7.53 -4.34
C PHE A 5 -3.69 -8.45 -5.34
N HIS A 6 -2.48 -8.08 -5.73
CA HIS A 6 -1.61 -8.96 -6.50
C HIS A 6 -1.18 -10.13 -5.60
N ASN A 7 -0.93 -11.31 -6.18
CA ASN A 7 -0.48 -12.48 -5.40
C ASN A 7 0.77 -12.19 -4.58
N HIS A 8 1.68 -11.41 -5.12
CA HIS A 8 2.90 -11.03 -4.40
C HIS A 8 2.58 -10.28 -3.10
N PHE A 9 1.62 -9.35 -3.17
CA PHE A 9 1.17 -8.63 -1.98
C PHE A 9 0.54 -9.59 -0.96
N LYS A 10 -0.32 -10.49 -1.42
CA LYS A 10 -0.98 -11.46 -0.55
C LYS A 10 0.02 -12.31 0.21
N LYS A 11 1.05 -12.81 -0.47
CA LYS A 11 2.10 -13.62 0.15
C LYS A 11 2.89 -12.83 1.19
N ALA A 12 3.26 -11.60 0.85
CA ALA A 12 4.00 -10.73 1.76
C ALA A 12 3.15 -10.40 2.99
N TYR A 13 1.86 -10.11 2.81
CA TYR A 13 0.94 -9.81 3.89
C TYR A 13 0.89 -10.96 4.92
N LEU A 14 0.81 -12.20 4.45
CA LEU A 14 0.71 -13.36 5.33
C LEU A 14 1.93 -13.50 6.25
N LYS A 15 3.06 -12.99 5.86
CA LYS A 15 4.31 -13.06 6.64
C LYS A 15 4.47 -11.91 7.63
N LEU A 16 3.58 -10.93 7.63
CA LEU A 16 3.69 -9.77 8.51
C LEU A 16 3.36 -10.14 9.96
N PRO A 17 3.97 -9.47 10.94
CA PRO A 17 3.55 -9.61 12.33
C PRO A 17 2.07 -9.23 12.47
N LYS A 18 1.38 -9.85 13.42
CA LYS A 18 -0.04 -9.60 13.65
C LYS A 18 -0.36 -8.11 13.78
N ARG A 19 0.45 -7.38 14.56
CA ARG A 19 0.28 -5.94 14.78
C ARG A 19 0.30 -5.16 13.46
N ILE A 20 1.18 -5.56 12.54
CA ILE A 20 1.31 -4.89 11.25
C ILE A 20 0.13 -5.27 10.34
N LYS A 21 -0.31 -6.53 10.36
CA LYS A 21 -1.51 -6.93 9.61
C LYS A 21 -2.72 -6.10 10.02
N GLU A 22 -2.89 -5.87 11.31
CA GLU A 22 -3.99 -5.04 11.82
C GLU A 22 -3.88 -3.60 11.32
N ALA A 23 -2.67 -3.05 11.32
CA ALA A 23 -2.44 -1.71 10.79
C ALA A 23 -2.75 -1.65 9.29
N VAL A 24 -2.35 -2.66 8.52
CA VAL A 24 -2.68 -2.74 7.09
C VAL A 24 -4.19 -2.71 6.91
N ASN A 25 -4.91 -3.56 7.65
CA ASN A 25 -6.37 -3.64 7.52
C ASN A 25 -7.03 -2.29 7.81
N ASN A 26 -6.61 -1.62 8.87
CA ASN A 26 -7.16 -0.31 9.23
C ASN A 26 -6.87 0.75 8.18
N ARG A 27 -5.64 0.76 7.65
CA ARG A 27 -5.26 1.73 6.62
C ARG A 27 -5.99 1.48 5.29
N LEU A 28 -6.23 0.22 4.94
CA LEU A 28 -6.99 -0.10 3.73
C LEU A 28 -8.44 0.36 3.85
N LEU A 29 -9.05 0.23 5.03
CA LEU A 29 -10.39 0.76 5.25
C LEU A 29 -10.43 2.27 5.07
N LEU A 30 -9.44 2.96 5.62
CA LEU A 30 -9.31 4.41 5.44
C LEU A 30 -9.10 4.77 3.97
N PHE A 31 -8.23 4.04 3.28
CA PHE A 31 -7.95 4.26 1.86
C PHE A 31 -9.21 4.11 0.99
N GLU A 32 -10.03 3.11 1.31
CA GLU A 32 -11.26 2.85 0.58
C GLU A 32 -12.20 4.06 0.61
N GLU A 33 -12.33 4.68 1.77
CA GLU A 33 -13.20 5.84 1.97
C GLU A 33 -12.56 7.15 1.51
N LEU A 34 -11.30 7.36 1.92
CA LEU A 34 -10.59 8.63 1.74
C LEU A 34 -9.14 8.34 1.30
N PRO A 35 -8.94 7.97 0.02
CA PRO A 35 -7.61 7.53 -0.44
C PRO A 35 -6.50 8.57 -0.30
N PHE A 36 -6.85 9.84 -0.19
CA PHE A 36 -5.87 10.92 -0.02
C PHE A 36 -5.93 11.58 1.35
N GLU A 37 -6.51 10.88 2.34
CA GLU A 37 -6.51 11.37 3.71
C GLU A 37 -5.06 11.59 4.15
N PHE A 38 -4.81 12.69 4.87
CA PHE A 38 -3.46 13.18 5.18
C PHE A 38 -2.56 12.12 5.81
N SER A 39 -3.08 11.33 6.76
CA SER A 39 -2.26 10.36 7.49
C SER A 39 -1.74 9.22 6.61
N LEU A 40 -2.38 8.96 5.46
CA LEU A 40 -1.90 7.95 4.51
C LEU A 40 -0.67 8.41 3.75
N LYS A 41 -0.43 9.72 3.66
CA LYS A 41 0.70 10.28 2.90
C LYS A 41 0.80 9.67 1.50
N ASN A 42 -0.35 9.55 0.84
CA ASN A 42 -0.45 9.00 -0.49
C ASN A 42 0.34 9.86 -1.48
N HIS A 43 1.31 9.28 -2.16
CA HIS A 43 2.14 10.04 -3.10
C HIS A 43 2.63 9.17 -4.24
N ALA A 44 2.90 9.82 -5.38
CA ALA A 44 3.44 9.16 -6.55
C ALA A 44 4.91 8.83 -6.34
N LEU A 45 5.35 7.71 -6.89
CA LEU A 45 6.72 7.23 -6.78
C LEU A 45 7.49 7.53 -8.05
N THR A 46 8.81 7.48 -7.95
CA THR A 46 9.74 7.72 -9.07
C THR A 46 10.70 6.53 -9.20
N GLY A 47 11.61 6.60 -10.17
CA GLY A 47 12.60 5.55 -10.39
C GLY A 47 11.97 4.25 -10.81
N LYS A 48 12.37 3.15 -10.19
CA LYS A 48 11.86 1.82 -10.56
C LYS A 48 10.38 1.65 -10.30
N TYR A 49 9.80 2.51 -9.45
CA TYR A 49 8.37 2.47 -9.15
C TYR A 49 7.58 3.57 -9.85
N LYS A 50 8.12 4.12 -10.94
CA LYS A 50 7.40 5.11 -11.73
C LYS A 50 6.03 4.55 -12.12
N ASN A 51 5.00 5.39 -12.03
CA ASN A 51 3.60 5.05 -12.29
C ASN A 51 2.92 4.25 -11.17
N TYR A 52 3.61 4.06 -10.06
CA TYR A 52 3.02 3.49 -8.84
C TYR A 52 2.89 4.57 -7.78
N ARG A 53 2.10 4.29 -6.76
CA ARG A 53 1.90 5.18 -5.62
C ARG A 53 2.11 4.40 -4.33
N SER A 54 2.39 5.14 -3.25
CA SER A 54 2.63 4.55 -1.95
C SER A 54 1.71 5.17 -0.91
N ILE A 55 1.25 4.34 0.04
CA ILE A 55 0.61 4.85 1.25
C ILE A 55 1.35 4.34 2.47
N ASN A 56 1.32 5.14 3.55
CA ASN A 56 1.90 4.76 4.82
C ASN A 56 0.98 3.81 5.56
N ILE A 57 1.54 2.73 6.07
CA ILE A 57 0.82 1.79 6.94
C ILE A 57 1.16 2.11 8.40
N THR A 58 2.45 2.15 8.71
CA THR A 58 2.99 2.61 10.00
C THR A 58 4.12 3.58 9.71
N GLY A 59 4.85 3.99 10.73
CA GLY A 59 6.02 4.85 10.53
C GLY A 59 7.05 4.26 9.58
N ASP A 60 7.16 2.93 9.51
CA ASP A 60 8.15 2.24 8.69
C ASP A 60 7.56 1.45 7.52
N TYR A 61 6.37 0.85 7.68
CA TYR A 61 5.78 0.03 6.63
C TYR A 61 5.01 0.86 5.62
N ARG A 62 5.14 0.46 4.35
CA ARG A 62 4.48 1.11 3.21
C ARG A 62 3.80 0.07 2.35
N ALA A 63 2.70 0.46 1.69
CA ALA A 63 2.04 -0.36 0.68
C ALA A 63 2.09 0.39 -0.65
N ILE A 64 2.43 -0.34 -1.71
CA ILE A 64 2.57 0.23 -3.05
C ILE A 64 1.43 -0.29 -3.93
N TYR A 65 0.81 0.63 -4.67
CA TYR A 65 -0.30 0.27 -5.54
C TYR A 65 -0.16 0.95 -6.90
N LYS A 66 -0.93 0.44 -7.85
CA LYS A 66 -1.02 0.96 -9.21
C LYS A 66 -2.48 1.18 -9.57
N VAL A 67 -2.78 2.29 -10.23
CA VAL A 67 -4.12 2.54 -10.74
C VAL A 67 -4.35 1.65 -11.96
N VAL A 68 -5.44 0.89 -11.96
CA VAL A 68 -5.79 0.00 -13.06
C VAL A 68 -6.76 0.69 -14.00
N VAL A 69 -7.85 1.19 -13.44
CA VAL A 69 -8.84 2.01 -14.13
C VAL A 69 -9.31 3.05 -13.15
N GLU A 70 -10.14 3.99 -13.61
CA GLU A 70 -10.71 5.00 -12.73
C GLU A 70 -11.37 4.34 -11.52
N ASP A 71 -11.04 4.81 -10.33
CA ASP A 71 -11.58 4.35 -9.05
C ASP A 71 -11.26 2.89 -8.70
N GLU A 72 -10.29 2.27 -9.39
CA GLU A 72 -9.86 0.91 -9.05
C GLU A 72 -8.34 0.81 -9.12
N VAL A 73 -7.76 0.23 -8.06
CA VAL A 73 -6.31 0.06 -7.95
C VAL A 73 -5.97 -1.38 -7.59
N ILE A 74 -4.72 -1.75 -7.79
CA ILE A 74 -4.19 -3.03 -7.35
C ILE A 74 -2.97 -2.78 -6.45
N PHE A 75 -3.00 -3.33 -5.23
CA PHE A 75 -1.85 -3.29 -4.34
C PHE A 75 -0.88 -4.39 -4.74
N VAL A 76 0.36 -4.03 -4.97
CA VAL A 76 1.36 -4.93 -5.53
C VAL A 76 2.46 -5.31 -4.55
N LYS A 77 2.81 -4.43 -3.61
CA LYS A 77 3.87 -4.69 -2.64
C LYS A 77 3.56 -4.11 -1.29
N ILE A 78 4.10 -4.75 -0.25
CA ILE A 78 4.07 -4.25 1.12
C ILE A 78 5.36 -4.66 1.80
N GLY A 79 5.91 -3.77 2.62
CA GLY A 79 7.13 -4.02 3.36
C GLY A 79 7.61 -2.76 4.04
N THR A 80 8.77 -2.85 4.68
CA THR A 80 9.40 -1.69 5.26
C THR A 80 9.98 -0.80 4.16
N HIS A 81 10.24 0.45 4.50
CA HIS A 81 10.85 1.38 3.56
C HIS A 81 12.14 0.81 2.95
N SER A 82 13.01 0.24 3.77
CA SER A 82 14.26 -0.31 3.25
C SER A 82 14.07 -1.57 2.42
N GLU A 83 13.07 -2.40 2.73
CA GLU A 83 12.76 -3.58 1.92
C GLU A 83 12.28 -3.19 0.52
N LEU A 84 11.51 -2.11 0.42
CA LEU A 84 10.92 -1.68 -0.84
C LEU A 84 11.88 -0.82 -1.67
N TYR A 85 12.65 0.05 -1.03
CA TYR A 85 13.47 1.05 -1.72
C TYR A 85 14.97 0.87 -1.50
N GLY A 86 15.34 0.02 -0.59
CA GLY A 86 16.73 -0.27 -0.28
C GLY A 86 17.34 -1.19 -1.31
#